data_b857e07afd2280d987e417dee9bcd782
#
_entry.id   b857e07afd2280d987e417dee9bcd782
#
_cell.length_a   1.000
_cell.length_b   1.000
_cell.length_c   1.000
_cell.angle_alpha   90.00
_cell.angle_beta   90.00
_cell.angle_gamma   90.00
#
_symmetry.space_group_name_H-M   'P 1'
#
loop_
_entity.id
_entity.type
_entity.pdbx_description
1 polymer ?
#
loop_
_entity_poly.entity_id
_entity_poly.type
_entity_poly.pdbx_seq_one_letter_code
_entity_poly.pdbx_strand_id
1 'polypeptide(L)'
;MPVEVRLPTILRPHVGGVPTVTAEGSTVGELFDGLVARYPSLKGQLVTETGDLHKFVNVYRNDDDIRYTGRLDTPVGENDVVSIIPAVAGG
;
A
#
# COMPACT_ATOMS: atom_id res chain seq x y z
N MET A 1 -0.36 5.46 -15.16
CA MET A 1 1.08 5.50 -15.01
C MET A 1 1.50 4.68 -13.79
N PRO A 2 2.51 3.83 -13.91
CA PRO A 2 2.88 2.97 -12.79
C PRO A 2 3.52 3.77 -11.66
N VAL A 3 3.12 3.41 -10.44
CA VAL A 3 3.65 3.99 -9.22
C VAL A 3 4.37 2.87 -8.48
N GLU A 4 5.56 3.15 -7.99
CA GLU A 4 6.33 2.16 -7.23
C GLU A 4 5.69 1.96 -5.85
N VAL A 5 5.47 0.70 -5.48
CA VAL A 5 4.96 0.33 -4.16
C VAL A 5 5.98 -0.57 -3.49
N ARG A 6 6.52 -0.13 -2.37
CA ARG A 6 7.50 -0.88 -1.58
C ARG A 6 6.79 -1.67 -0.50
N LEU A 7 7.13 -2.95 -0.40
CA LEU A 7 6.46 -3.88 0.50
C LEU A 7 7.38 -4.30 1.64
N PRO A 8 6.84 -4.41 2.86
CA PRO A 8 7.63 -4.95 3.97
C PRO A 8 7.86 -6.45 3.75
N THR A 9 8.86 -6.99 4.42
CA THR A 9 9.24 -8.40 4.30
C THR A 9 8.04 -9.33 4.51
N ILE A 10 7.17 -9.00 5.45
CA ILE A 10 6.02 -9.85 5.79
C ILE A 10 5.01 -9.97 4.65
N LEU A 11 4.94 -8.98 3.77
CA LEU A 11 3.99 -9.00 2.64
C LEU A 11 4.59 -9.52 1.34
N ARG A 12 5.92 -9.63 1.26
CA ARG A 12 6.59 -10.07 0.03
C ARG A 12 6.16 -11.45 -0.46
N PRO A 13 5.88 -12.43 0.41
CA PRO A 13 5.41 -13.73 -0.07
C PRO A 13 4.10 -13.66 -0.85
N HIS A 14 3.29 -12.63 -0.62
CA HIS A 14 2.02 -12.45 -1.33
C HIS A 14 2.21 -11.94 -2.76
N VAL A 15 3.40 -11.49 -3.10
CA VAL A 15 3.71 -10.92 -4.41
C VAL A 15 4.91 -11.60 -5.06
N GLY A 16 5.12 -12.88 -4.75
CA GLY A 16 6.21 -13.64 -5.36
C GLY A 16 7.58 -13.38 -4.75
N GLY A 17 7.63 -12.77 -3.56
CA GLY A 17 8.89 -12.58 -2.84
C GLY A 17 9.66 -11.32 -3.22
N VAL A 18 9.13 -10.49 -4.11
CA VAL A 18 9.84 -9.26 -4.52
C VAL A 18 9.60 -8.12 -3.53
N PRO A 19 10.59 -7.24 -3.33
CA PRO A 19 10.44 -6.13 -2.37
C PRO A 19 9.61 -4.97 -2.90
N THR A 20 9.44 -4.86 -4.21
CA THR A 20 8.79 -3.73 -4.85
C THR A 20 7.93 -4.21 -5.99
N VAL A 21 6.75 -3.65 -6.12
CA VAL A 21 5.87 -3.87 -7.26
C VAL A 21 5.44 -2.52 -7.79
N THR A 22 4.86 -2.50 -8.99
CA THR A 22 4.24 -1.29 -9.53
C THR A 22 2.74 -1.48 -9.60
N ALA A 23 2.02 -0.39 -9.45
CA ALA A 23 0.57 -0.39 -9.55
C ALA A 23 0.14 0.89 -10.27
N GLU A 24 -1.04 0.87 -10.85
CA GLU A 24 -1.57 2.03 -11.54
C GLU A 24 -2.78 2.58 -10.80
N GLY A 25 -2.88 3.90 -10.78
CA GLY A 25 -3.98 4.57 -10.12
C GLY A 25 -3.62 6.01 -9.82
N SER A 26 -4.62 6.80 -9.49
CA SER A 26 -4.47 8.21 -9.14
C SER A 26 -4.47 8.44 -7.64
N THR A 27 -4.85 7.44 -6.86
CA THR A 27 -4.87 7.49 -5.40
C THR A 27 -4.28 6.22 -4.83
N VAL A 28 -3.89 6.28 -3.55
CA VAL A 28 -3.38 5.08 -2.86
C VAL A 28 -4.42 3.97 -2.89
N GLY A 29 -5.70 4.30 -2.69
CA GLY A 29 -6.78 3.31 -2.75
C GLY A 29 -6.85 2.60 -4.08
N GLU A 30 -6.71 3.34 -5.19
CA GLU A 30 -6.69 2.74 -6.52
C GLU A 30 -5.50 1.83 -6.72
N LEU A 31 -4.33 2.23 -6.20
CA LEU A 31 -3.14 1.37 -6.26
C LEU A 31 -3.39 0.06 -5.54
N PHE A 32 -3.97 0.12 -4.35
CA PHE A 32 -4.24 -1.08 -3.55
C PHE A 32 -5.29 -1.97 -4.22
N ASP A 33 -6.33 -1.39 -4.81
CA ASP A 33 -7.33 -2.17 -5.55
C ASP A 33 -6.67 -2.95 -6.68
N GLY A 34 -5.77 -2.31 -7.42
CA GLY A 34 -5.02 -2.95 -8.49
C GLY A 34 -4.11 -4.05 -7.99
N LEU A 35 -3.45 -3.83 -6.85
CA LEU A 35 -2.58 -4.84 -6.25
C LEU A 35 -3.37 -6.06 -5.80
N VAL A 36 -4.53 -5.86 -5.17
CA VAL A 36 -5.37 -6.97 -4.73
C VAL A 36 -5.91 -7.75 -5.91
N ALA A 37 -6.20 -7.06 -7.02
CA ALA A 37 -6.66 -7.74 -8.24
C ALA A 37 -5.57 -8.63 -8.83
N ARG A 38 -4.30 -8.19 -8.80
CA ARG A 38 -3.16 -8.97 -9.31
C ARG A 38 -2.69 -10.02 -8.31
N TYR A 39 -2.74 -9.72 -7.03
CA TYR A 39 -2.25 -10.58 -5.97
C TYR A 39 -3.37 -10.77 -4.94
N PRO A 40 -4.34 -11.66 -5.21
CA PRO A 40 -5.51 -11.79 -4.34
C PRO A 40 -5.21 -12.12 -2.88
N SER A 41 -4.05 -12.71 -2.60
CA SER A 41 -3.67 -13.00 -1.22
C SER A 41 -3.37 -11.74 -0.39
N LEU A 42 -3.23 -10.58 -1.05
CA LEU A 42 -3.11 -9.31 -0.33
C LEU A 42 -4.44 -8.81 0.24
N LYS A 43 -5.55 -9.38 -0.19
CA LYS A 43 -6.86 -8.99 0.34
C LYS A 43 -6.90 -9.21 1.84
N GLY A 44 -7.30 -8.18 2.58
CA GLY A 44 -7.32 -8.24 4.03
C GLY A 44 -6.00 -7.89 4.69
N GLN A 45 -4.93 -7.72 3.92
CA GLN A 45 -3.61 -7.35 4.45
C GLN A 45 -3.39 -5.84 4.45
N LEU A 46 -3.97 -5.16 3.47
CA LEU A 46 -3.79 -3.71 3.28
C LEU A 46 -5.01 -2.93 3.75
N VAL A 47 -6.19 -3.44 3.48
CA VAL A 47 -7.44 -2.78 3.85
C VAL A 47 -8.35 -3.75 4.58
N THR A 48 -9.22 -3.20 5.42
CA THR A 48 -10.19 -3.99 6.17
C THR A 48 -11.40 -4.33 5.30
N GLU A 49 -12.31 -5.13 5.84
CA GLU A 49 -13.55 -5.48 5.15
C GLU A 49 -14.41 -4.25 4.84
N THR A 50 -14.28 -3.20 5.64
CA THR A 50 -15.03 -1.95 5.43
C THR A 50 -14.35 -1.01 4.43
N GLY A 51 -13.20 -1.42 3.89
CA GLY A 51 -12.49 -0.62 2.91
C GLY A 51 -11.55 0.42 3.51
N ASP A 52 -11.36 0.39 4.82
CA ASP A 52 -10.44 1.31 5.49
C ASP A 52 -9.03 0.73 5.52
N LEU A 53 -8.04 1.60 5.65
CA LEU A 53 -6.66 1.17 5.81
C LEU A 53 -6.52 0.30 7.06
N HIS A 54 -5.85 -0.84 6.90
CA HIS A 54 -5.65 -1.76 8.02
C HIS A 54 -4.79 -1.09 9.11
N LYS A 55 -5.21 -1.21 10.36
CA LYS A 55 -4.54 -0.53 11.48
C LYS A 55 -3.12 -1.04 11.75
N PHE A 56 -2.79 -2.24 11.26
CA PHE A 56 -1.47 -2.84 11.46
C PHE A 56 -0.48 -2.49 10.35
N VAL A 57 -0.88 -1.65 9.39
CA VAL A 57 0.04 -1.17 8.38
C VAL A 57 0.09 0.35 8.41
N ASN A 58 1.29 0.87 8.21
CA ASN A 58 1.49 2.29 7.94
C ASN A 58 1.84 2.44 6.48
N VAL A 59 1.28 3.44 5.83
CA VAL A 59 1.52 3.68 4.42
C VAL A 59 2.02 5.11 4.26
N TYR A 60 3.11 5.27 3.54
CA TYR A 60 3.71 6.57 3.26
C TYR A 60 3.70 6.83 1.78
N ARG A 61 3.32 8.05 1.38
CA ARG A 61 3.57 8.54 0.04
C ARG A 61 4.83 9.38 0.15
N ASN A 62 5.91 8.89 -0.42
CA ASN A 62 7.23 9.46 -0.20
C ASN A 62 7.52 9.48 1.30
N ASP A 63 7.65 10.64 1.93
CA ASP A 63 7.91 10.75 3.37
C ASP A 63 6.67 11.09 4.19
N ASP A 64 5.50 11.17 3.56
CA ASP A 64 4.27 11.60 4.22
C ASP A 64 3.38 10.41 4.57
N ASP A 65 3.02 10.29 5.86
CA ASP A 65 2.07 9.29 6.30
C ASP A 65 0.69 9.65 5.73
N ILE A 66 0.08 8.72 5.00
CA ILE A 66 -1.18 9.00 4.31
C ILE A 66 -2.36 9.22 5.28
N ARG A 67 -2.23 8.82 6.54
CA ARG A 67 -3.27 9.12 7.53
C ARG A 67 -3.47 10.62 7.69
N TYR A 68 -2.47 11.43 7.35
CA TYR A 68 -2.50 12.88 7.48
C TYR A 68 -2.66 13.59 6.12
N THR A 69 -2.73 12.84 5.02
CA THR A 69 -2.78 13.42 3.67
C THR A 69 -4.01 13.01 2.88
N GLY A 70 -4.93 12.29 3.49
CA GLY A 70 -6.16 11.87 2.81
C GLY A 70 -6.42 10.39 2.85
N ARG A 71 -5.62 9.63 3.57
CA ARG A 71 -5.75 8.17 3.69
C ARG A 71 -5.74 7.54 2.30
N LEU A 72 -6.71 6.69 2.00
CA LEU A 72 -6.78 6.02 0.70
C LEU A 72 -7.08 6.98 -0.45
N ASP A 73 -7.59 8.17 -0.15
CA ASP A 73 -7.83 9.21 -1.16
C ASP A 73 -6.59 10.05 -1.45
N THR A 74 -5.47 9.76 -0.80
CA THR A 74 -4.22 10.48 -1.04
C THR A 74 -3.83 10.38 -2.51
N PRO A 75 -3.65 11.51 -3.22
CA PRO A 75 -3.27 11.46 -4.63
C PRO A 75 -1.84 10.99 -4.81
N VAL A 76 -1.61 10.24 -5.88
CA VAL A 76 -0.28 9.76 -6.24
C VAL A 76 -0.03 9.99 -7.72
N GLY A 77 1.24 10.10 -8.10
CA GLY A 77 1.68 10.24 -9.48
C GLY A 77 2.86 9.33 -9.76
N GLU A 78 3.30 9.30 -11.03
CA GLU A 78 4.32 8.36 -11.47
C GLU A 78 5.68 8.50 -10.77
N ASN A 79 5.97 9.69 -10.24
CA ASN A 79 7.23 9.92 -9.55
C ASN A 79 7.14 9.70 -8.04
N ASP A 80 5.97 9.31 -7.56
CA ASP A 80 5.79 9.03 -6.14
C ASP A 80 6.17 7.60 -5.82
N VAL A 81 6.57 7.37 -4.57
CA VAL A 81 6.84 6.05 -4.03
C VAL A 81 5.90 5.84 -2.85
N VAL A 82 5.15 4.75 -2.90
CA VAL A 82 4.27 4.37 -1.80
C VAL A 82 4.97 3.27 -1.03
N SER A 83 5.22 3.50 0.25
CA SER A 83 5.91 2.53 1.12
C SER A 83 4.92 1.98 2.14
N ILE A 84 4.83 0.67 2.21
CA ILE A 84 4.00 -0.03 3.19
C ILE A 84 4.92 -0.56 4.28
N ILE A 85 4.66 -0.15 5.51
CA ILE A 85 5.49 -0.49 6.67
C ILE A 85 4.60 -1.11 7.72
N PRO A 86 4.98 -2.24 8.33
CA PRO A 86 4.16 -2.80 9.40
C PRO A 86 4.13 -1.87 10.61
N ALA A 87 2.95 -1.68 11.18
CA ALA A 87 2.81 -0.96 12.44
C ALA A 87 3.06 -1.97 13.56
N VAL A 88 4.25 -1.93 14.12
CA VAL A 88 4.62 -2.86 15.18
C VAL A 88 4.15 -2.33 16.52
N ALA A 89 3.18 -3.00 17.12
CA ALA A 89 2.68 -2.60 18.42
C ALA A 89 3.77 -2.78 19.48
N GLY A 90 3.96 -1.75 20.28
CA GLY A 90 4.92 -1.81 21.37
C GLY A 90 6.37 -1.61 20.96
N GLY A 91 6.58 -1.19 19.73
CA GLY A 91 7.99 -0.93 19.37
C GLY A 91 8.20 -0.97 17.94
#